data_bb754246d367cadba2c97e4f7638fd98
#
_entry.id   bb754246d367cadba2c97e4f7638fd98
#
_cell.length_a   1.000
_cell.length_b   1.000
_cell.length_c   1.000
_cell.angle_alpha   90.00
_cell.angle_beta   90.00
_cell.angle_gamma   90.00
#
_symmetry.space_group_name_H-M   'P 1'
#
loop_
_entity.id
_entity.type
_entity.pdbx_description
1 polymer ?
#
loop_
_entity_poly.entity_id
_entity_poly.type
_entity_poly.pdbx_seq_one_letter_code
_entity_poly.pdbx_strand_id
1 'polypeptide(L)'
;MFITPKLQSPSRNFPQIFTNLVPFCLFGWLASINSLEAQTIALWGKPTCAVEPSDRTLKDNLRKTNNSAYPALIAKHKDQITECRSQDPIKTQALWLRLYAKDTKPEVLADVLDRIVNRGYNTVFVDVFYDGQILLPVSDNPTPWRSLTAEAVKAGKVAADFDLWAEVIRQGRDRGLKVYGRSFAMDFGYSYSQIPDRASVLAVNGRGETSISKSQLNPNANAVTNGKASNLEPNEADRVFIDPYNSQARSDFAGAIASLLKRQPDGILFDYLRYPLTKGLANNVKDLWIYGEAARNALLASMPDAGTKQLMAIYLAQGEIPPKAIAMLQETQQKITGMTQVRSKNPAFAAKLSEKFLWQLAVNHAYQGVLDFANVAIASINLTVNSNKNLGSKPAIGAVFSLNGNAPFWNRFPLSMERHPMTYALCDDGKCVANEVIKVINASPKAVVCPVLAGTWGQSWRGHPSLETQMQAIRAVAPQINCISHFSFEWVEPESDQERKAGL
;
A
#
# COMPACT_ATOMS: atom_id res chain seq x y z
N MET A 1 3.41 -41.20 13.68
CA MET A 1 2.71 -42.42 13.25
C MET A 1 1.21 -42.15 13.31
N PHE A 2 0.64 -41.54 12.27
CA PHE A 2 -0.80 -41.44 12.07
C PHE A 2 -1.09 -41.62 10.57
N ILE A 3 -1.98 -42.56 10.30
CA ILE A 3 -2.31 -43.16 9.04
C ILE A 3 -3.38 -42.32 8.36
N THR A 4 -3.16 -41.93 7.11
CA THR A 4 -4.19 -41.35 6.21
C THR A 4 -4.94 -42.47 5.46
N PRO A 5 -6.26 -42.43 5.35
CA PRO A 5 -6.99 -43.36 4.46
C PRO A 5 -7.09 -42.81 3.03
N LYS A 6 -6.69 -43.62 2.08
CA LYS A 6 -6.97 -43.48 0.64
C LYS A 6 -8.47 -43.68 0.38
N LEU A 7 -9.09 -42.72 -0.31
CA LEU A 7 -10.39 -42.90 -0.93
C LEU A 7 -10.22 -43.34 -2.38
N GLN A 8 -10.71 -44.53 -2.70
CA GLN A 8 -10.83 -45.09 -4.03
C GLN A 8 -12.03 -44.50 -4.77
N SER A 9 -11.83 -44.13 -6.02
CA SER A 9 -12.89 -43.77 -6.97
C SER A 9 -13.51 -45.03 -7.62
N PRO A 10 -14.83 -45.11 -7.78
CA PRO A 10 -15.45 -46.20 -8.57
C PRO A 10 -15.56 -45.81 -10.05
N SER A 11 -15.05 -46.69 -10.87
CA SER A 11 -15.28 -46.75 -12.31
C SER A 11 -16.76 -47.11 -12.61
N ARG A 12 -17.42 -46.35 -13.46
CA ARG A 12 -18.68 -46.75 -14.10
C ARG A 12 -18.52 -46.73 -15.62
N ASN A 13 -18.56 -47.95 -16.19
CA ASN A 13 -18.76 -48.22 -17.59
C ASN A 13 -20.20 -47.85 -18.01
N PHE A 14 -20.38 -47.17 -19.13
CA PHE A 14 -21.62 -47.10 -19.87
C PHE A 14 -21.40 -47.51 -21.33
N PRO A 15 -22.34 -48.26 -21.94
CA PRO A 15 -22.19 -48.88 -23.23
C PRO A 15 -22.48 -47.90 -24.37
N GLN A 16 -21.78 -48.16 -25.49
CA GLN A 16 -22.00 -47.51 -26.77
C GLN A 16 -23.35 -47.95 -27.37
N ILE A 17 -24.15 -46.97 -27.79
CA ILE A 17 -25.24 -47.21 -28.76
C ILE A 17 -24.98 -46.34 -29.98
N PHE A 18 -24.81 -47.03 -31.11
CA PHE A 18 -24.76 -46.46 -32.45
C PHE A 18 -26.14 -45.95 -32.88
N THR A 19 -26.23 -44.73 -33.39
CA THR A 19 -27.21 -44.38 -34.44
C THR A 19 -26.62 -43.26 -35.31
N ASN A 20 -26.55 -43.58 -36.60
CA ASN A 20 -26.19 -42.71 -37.71
C ASN A 20 -27.31 -41.73 -38.06
N LEU A 21 -26.91 -40.67 -38.77
CA LEU A 21 -27.65 -39.73 -39.63
C LEU A 21 -27.91 -38.32 -39.02
N VAL A 22 -27.29 -37.30 -39.49
CA VAL A 22 -27.52 -36.34 -40.56
C VAL A 22 -26.48 -35.22 -40.46
N PRO A 23 -25.71 -34.90 -41.49
CA PRO A 23 -24.86 -33.72 -41.53
C PRO A 23 -25.55 -32.56 -42.28
N PHE A 24 -25.02 -31.38 -42.07
CA PHE A 24 -25.28 -30.11 -42.74
C PHE A 24 -26.14 -29.11 -41.92
N CYS A 25 -25.44 -28.06 -41.50
CA CYS A 25 -25.85 -26.69 -41.20
C CYS A 25 -25.44 -26.11 -39.82
N LEU A 26 -24.25 -26.46 -39.29
CA LEU A 26 -23.77 -25.79 -38.03
C LEU A 26 -22.31 -25.33 -38.05
N PHE A 27 -21.64 -25.36 -39.22
CA PHE A 27 -20.22 -24.98 -39.31
C PHE A 27 -19.95 -23.46 -39.49
N GLY A 28 -20.99 -22.65 -39.73
CA GLY A 28 -20.82 -21.22 -39.99
C GLY A 28 -20.79 -20.31 -38.75
N TRP A 29 -21.33 -20.79 -37.61
CA TRP A 29 -21.49 -19.93 -36.40
C TRP A 29 -20.38 -20.09 -35.36
N LEU A 30 -19.71 -21.23 -35.29
CA LEU A 30 -18.63 -21.47 -34.35
C LEU A 30 -17.30 -20.84 -34.78
N ALA A 31 -17.09 -20.60 -36.08
CA ALA A 31 -15.91 -19.89 -36.56
C ALA A 31 -15.93 -18.40 -36.29
N SER A 32 -17.11 -17.78 -36.17
CA SER A 32 -17.25 -16.36 -35.87
C SER A 32 -17.04 -16.02 -34.40
N ILE A 33 -17.40 -16.92 -33.48
CA ILE A 33 -17.21 -16.74 -32.04
C ILE A 33 -15.73 -16.90 -31.69
N ASN A 34 -15.04 -17.90 -32.27
CA ASN A 34 -13.61 -18.07 -32.05
C ASN A 34 -12.76 -16.96 -32.64
N SER A 35 -13.21 -16.28 -33.72
CA SER A 35 -12.49 -15.16 -34.27
C SER A 35 -12.68 -13.85 -33.47
N LEU A 36 -13.83 -13.66 -32.81
CA LEU A 36 -14.05 -12.52 -31.93
C LEU A 36 -13.32 -12.72 -30.60
N GLU A 37 -13.30 -13.90 -30.00
CA GLU A 37 -12.50 -14.21 -28.80
C GLU A 37 -11.01 -14.14 -29.10
N ALA A 38 -10.54 -14.69 -30.22
CA ALA A 38 -9.14 -14.59 -30.63
C ALA A 38 -8.71 -13.15 -30.94
N GLN A 39 -9.59 -12.33 -31.54
CA GLN A 39 -9.32 -10.90 -31.75
C GLN A 39 -9.36 -10.11 -30.47
N THR A 40 -10.25 -10.40 -29.52
CA THR A 40 -10.23 -9.79 -28.18
C THR A 40 -9.01 -10.22 -27.39
N ILE A 41 -8.59 -11.48 -27.43
CA ILE A 41 -7.36 -11.97 -26.77
C ILE A 41 -6.12 -11.33 -27.39
N ALA A 42 -6.05 -11.16 -28.71
CA ALA A 42 -4.95 -10.47 -29.40
C ALA A 42 -4.87 -8.97 -29.09
N LEU A 43 -5.99 -8.33 -28.76
CA LEU A 43 -6.05 -6.92 -28.32
C LEU A 43 -5.51 -6.71 -26.89
N TRP A 44 -5.49 -7.75 -26.05
CA TRP A 44 -5.12 -7.66 -24.63
C TRP A 44 -3.74 -8.22 -24.29
N GLY A 45 -3.10 -8.93 -25.21
CA GLY A 45 -1.76 -9.49 -25.02
C GLY A 45 -0.60 -8.50 -25.20
N LYS A 46 -0.91 -7.22 -25.41
CA LYS A 46 0.08 -6.12 -25.49
C LYS A 46 -0.41 -4.97 -24.63
N PRO A 47 0.51 -4.19 -24.03
CA PRO A 47 0.13 -2.95 -23.36
C PRO A 47 -0.67 -2.07 -24.34
N THR A 48 -1.93 -1.79 -24.02
CA THR A 48 -2.73 -0.85 -24.81
C THR A 48 -2.09 0.53 -24.75
N CYS A 49 -2.21 1.33 -25.80
CA CYS A 49 -1.62 2.65 -25.92
C CYS A 49 -0.07 2.68 -25.90
N ALA A 50 0.59 1.57 -26.14
CA ALA A 50 2.05 1.54 -26.24
C ALA A 50 2.53 2.29 -27.51
N VAL A 51 3.63 3.02 -27.38
CA VAL A 51 4.29 3.67 -28.51
C VAL A 51 4.89 2.63 -29.45
N GLU A 52 4.79 2.82 -30.75
CA GLU A 52 5.34 1.91 -31.76
C GLU A 52 6.86 1.73 -31.63
N PRO A 53 7.40 0.52 -31.86
CA PRO A 53 8.83 0.23 -31.70
C PRO A 53 9.75 1.15 -32.48
N SER A 54 9.40 1.54 -33.71
CA SER A 54 10.17 2.48 -34.53
C SER A 54 10.28 3.86 -33.89
N ASP A 55 9.15 4.37 -33.35
CA ASP A 55 9.09 5.66 -32.68
C ASP A 55 9.86 5.64 -31.35
N ARG A 56 9.88 4.49 -30.63
CA ARG A 56 10.70 4.32 -29.41
C ARG A 56 12.19 4.43 -29.74
N THR A 57 12.63 3.71 -30.78
CA THR A 57 14.04 3.74 -31.23
C THR A 57 14.44 5.14 -31.68
N LEU A 58 13.59 5.82 -32.46
CA LEU A 58 13.83 7.20 -32.87
C LEU A 58 13.95 8.13 -31.65
N LYS A 59 13.03 8.02 -30.67
CA LYS A 59 13.03 8.84 -29.45
C LYS A 59 14.33 8.65 -28.65
N ASP A 60 14.77 7.40 -28.46
CA ASP A 60 16.01 7.08 -27.74
C ASP A 60 17.23 7.67 -28.45
N ASN A 61 17.32 7.56 -29.77
CA ASN A 61 18.40 8.17 -30.58
C ASN A 61 18.41 9.69 -30.46
N LEU A 62 17.26 10.33 -30.58
CA LEU A 62 17.15 11.80 -30.48
C LEU A 62 17.57 12.28 -29.06
N ARG A 63 17.18 11.56 -28.02
CA ARG A 63 17.58 11.84 -26.62
C ARG A 63 19.09 11.71 -26.45
N LYS A 64 19.69 10.59 -26.87
CA LYS A 64 21.13 10.30 -26.74
C LYS A 64 22.02 11.29 -27.50
N THR A 65 21.54 11.81 -28.63
CA THR A 65 22.24 12.78 -29.43
C THR A 65 21.90 14.24 -29.09
N ASN A 66 21.10 14.46 -28.05
CA ASN A 66 20.60 15.78 -27.65
C ASN A 66 20.01 16.57 -28.82
N ASN A 67 19.26 15.89 -29.68
CA ASN A 67 18.71 16.46 -30.92
C ASN A 67 17.51 17.39 -30.62
N SER A 68 17.46 18.54 -31.29
CA SER A 68 16.38 19.53 -31.11
C SER A 68 14.97 19.03 -31.49
N ALA A 69 14.84 17.92 -32.23
CA ALA A 69 13.56 17.27 -32.52
C ALA A 69 13.01 16.43 -31.38
N TYR A 70 13.80 16.12 -30.34
CA TYR A 70 13.36 15.28 -29.23
C TYR A 70 12.14 15.82 -28.46
N PRO A 71 12.05 17.13 -28.08
CA PRO A 71 10.87 17.66 -27.42
C PRO A 71 9.59 17.56 -28.27
N ALA A 72 9.69 17.76 -29.58
CA ALA A 72 8.54 17.63 -30.50
C ALA A 72 8.01 16.18 -30.54
N LEU A 73 8.92 15.19 -30.51
CA LEU A 73 8.51 13.77 -30.46
C LEU A 73 7.88 13.39 -29.11
N ILE A 74 8.37 13.95 -28.00
CA ILE A 74 7.73 13.81 -26.67
C ILE A 74 6.29 14.33 -26.72
N ALA A 75 6.07 15.53 -27.24
CA ALA A 75 4.76 16.13 -27.37
C ALA A 75 3.82 15.27 -28.24
N LYS A 76 4.31 14.76 -29.38
CA LYS A 76 3.54 13.81 -30.23
C LYS A 76 3.09 12.58 -29.44
N HIS A 77 4.00 11.94 -28.67
CA HIS A 77 3.66 10.74 -27.89
C HIS A 77 2.69 11.06 -26.76
N LYS A 78 2.82 12.22 -26.10
CA LYS A 78 1.86 12.70 -25.10
C LYS A 78 0.44 12.75 -25.68
N ASP A 79 0.28 13.35 -26.88
CA ASP A 79 -1.03 13.48 -27.52
C ASP A 79 -1.58 12.10 -27.92
N GLN A 80 -0.74 11.22 -28.47
CA GLN A 80 -1.12 9.86 -28.85
C GLN A 80 -1.61 9.04 -27.65
N ILE A 81 -0.91 9.10 -26.50
CA ILE A 81 -1.31 8.37 -25.29
C ILE A 81 -2.57 8.98 -24.70
N THR A 82 -2.69 10.29 -24.66
CA THR A 82 -3.89 10.98 -24.16
C THR A 82 -5.11 10.57 -24.99
N GLU A 83 -5.02 10.60 -26.30
CA GLU A 83 -6.07 10.18 -27.21
C GLU A 83 -6.42 8.70 -27.01
N CYS A 84 -5.43 7.81 -27.06
CA CYS A 84 -5.64 6.38 -26.85
C CYS A 84 -6.31 6.09 -25.50
N ARG A 85 -5.85 6.67 -24.39
CA ARG A 85 -6.44 6.48 -23.07
C ARG A 85 -7.85 7.07 -22.95
N SER A 86 -8.16 8.09 -23.72
CA SER A 86 -9.52 8.63 -23.77
C SER A 86 -10.53 7.61 -24.30
N GLN A 87 -10.10 6.71 -25.17
CA GLN A 87 -10.92 5.67 -25.80
C GLN A 87 -10.82 4.31 -25.09
N ASP A 88 -9.69 4.00 -24.41
CA ASP A 88 -9.49 2.75 -23.67
C ASP A 88 -10.41 2.66 -22.45
N PRO A 89 -10.99 1.50 -22.12
CA PRO A 89 -11.72 1.29 -20.87
C PRO A 89 -10.90 1.59 -19.62
N ILE A 90 -9.58 1.28 -19.64
CA ILE A 90 -8.65 1.66 -18.56
C ILE A 90 -8.13 3.07 -18.83
N LYS A 91 -8.81 4.06 -18.24
CA LYS A 91 -8.45 5.49 -18.37
C LYS A 91 -7.14 5.83 -17.66
N THR A 92 -6.86 5.15 -16.56
CA THR A 92 -5.62 5.32 -15.77
C THR A 92 -4.87 4.02 -15.71
N GLN A 93 -3.70 3.98 -16.33
CA GLN A 93 -2.74 2.89 -16.18
C GLN A 93 -1.47 3.46 -15.57
N ALA A 94 -1.23 3.12 -14.30
CA ALA A 94 -0.14 3.67 -13.51
C ALA A 94 1.00 2.66 -13.34
N LEU A 95 2.24 3.17 -13.23
CA LEU A 95 3.42 2.37 -12.90
C LEU A 95 4.07 2.90 -11.61
N TRP A 96 4.45 2.00 -10.72
CA TRP A 96 5.16 2.34 -9.50
C TRP A 96 6.64 2.52 -9.79
N LEU A 97 7.22 3.62 -9.30
CA LEU A 97 8.59 4.01 -9.57
C LEU A 97 9.32 4.38 -8.29
N ARG A 98 10.44 3.72 -8.04
CA ARG A 98 11.44 4.16 -7.06
C ARG A 98 12.53 4.94 -7.77
N LEU A 99 12.92 6.07 -7.18
CA LEU A 99 14.02 6.89 -7.66
C LEU A 99 15.28 6.62 -6.84
N TYR A 100 16.42 6.83 -7.48
CA TYR A 100 17.75 6.67 -6.91
C TYR A 100 18.58 7.93 -7.13
N ALA A 101 19.72 8.05 -6.46
CA ALA A 101 20.60 9.20 -6.64
C ALA A 101 21.04 9.42 -8.10
N LYS A 102 21.14 8.34 -8.90
CA LYS A 102 21.48 8.41 -10.33
C LYS A 102 20.44 9.14 -11.20
N ASP A 103 19.18 9.15 -10.73
CA ASP A 103 18.08 9.84 -11.44
C ASP A 103 18.16 11.37 -11.32
N THR A 104 19.10 11.91 -10.54
CA THR A 104 19.42 13.33 -10.54
C THR A 104 20.06 13.80 -11.86
N LYS A 105 20.54 12.87 -12.69
CA LYS A 105 21.00 13.17 -14.05
C LYS A 105 19.80 13.29 -14.96
N PRO A 106 19.60 14.47 -15.63
CA PRO A 106 18.41 14.72 -16.43
C PRO A 106 18.16 13.70 -17.53
N GLU A 107 19.22 13.20 -18.16
CA GLU A 107 19.15 12.19 -19.23
C GLU A 107 18.73 10.80 -18.71
N VAL A 108 19.11 10.44 -17.48
CA VAL A 108 18.69 9.18 -16.84
C VAL A 108 17.22 9.22 -16.48
N LEU A 109 16.78 10.31 -15.86
CA LEU A 109 15.38 10.53 -15.53
C LEU A 109 14.51 10.56 -16.79
N ALA A 110 14.97 11.24 -17.85
CA ALA A 110 14.30 11.29 -19.14
C ALA A 110 14.13 9.89 -19.74
N ASP A 111 15.15 9.03 -19.69
CA ASP A 111 15.07 7.64 -20.17
C ASP A 111 14.00 6.84 -19.41
N VAL A 112 14.00 6.94 -18.08
CA VAL A 112 13.01 6.26 -17.23
C VAL A 112 11.58 6.65 -17.59
N LEU A 113 11.32 7.96 -17.69
CA LEU A 113 9.98 8.46 -18.01
C LEU A 113 9.58 8.14 -19.45
N ASP A 114 10.52 8.14 -20.39
CA ASP A 114 10.28 7.70 -21.76
C ASP A 114 9.87 6.22 -21.83
N ARG A 115 10.56 5.34 -21.08
CA ARG A 115 10.22 3.91 -21.00
C ARG A 115 8.82 3.69 -20.46
N ILE A 116 8.43 4.45 -19.43
CA ILE A 116 7.08 4.40 -18.83
C ILE A 116 6.04 4.74 -19.91
N VAL A 117 6.20 5.87 -20.58
CA VAL A 117 5.29 6.34 -21.63
C VAL A 117 5.28 5.38 -22.82
N ASN A 118 6.44 4.83 -23.23
CA ASN A 118 6.56 3.88 -24.33
C ASN A 118 5.73 2.60 -24.13
N ARG A 119 5.44 2.24 -22.88
CA ARG A 119 4.60 1.09 -22.53
C ARG A 119 3.12 1.46 -22.34
N GLY A 120 2.74 2.69 -22.66
CA GLY A 120 1.34 3.14 -22.61
C GLY A 120 0.86 3.54 -21.21
N TYR A 121 1.74 3.71 -20.23
CA TYR A 121 1.36 4.26 -18.93
C TYR A 121 1.15 5.78 -19.07
N ASN A 122 0.10 6.27 -18.42
CA ASN A 122 -0.22 7.69 -18.33
C ASN A 122 -0.17 8.26 -16.91
N THR A 123 0.25 7.46 -15.96
CA THR A 123 0.37 7.85 -14.55
C THR A 123 1.60 7.16 -13.95
N VAL A 124 2.29 7.84 -13.04
CA VAL A 124 3.41 7.28 -12.29
C VAL A 124 3.23 7.54 -10.79
N PHE A 125 3.44 6.50 -9.98
CA PHE A 125 3.43 6.56 -8.52
C PHE A 125 4.87 6.51 -8.03
N VAL A 126 5.40 7.65 -7.61
CA VAL A 126 6.80 7.83 -7.22
C VAL A 126 6.96 7.70 -5.72
N ASP A 127 7.88 6.86 -5.26
CA ASP A 127 8.24 6.76 -3.84
C ASP A 127 8.89 8.08 -3.39
N VAL A 128 8.13 8.92 -2.66
CA VAL A 128 8.61 10.24 -2.19
C VAL A 128 8.99 10.24 -0.72
N PHE A 129 8.47 9.31 0.07
CA PHE A 129 8.88 9.08 1.45
C PHE A 129 8.79 7.58 1.75
N TYR A 130 9.95 6.95 2.03
CA TYR A 130 10.08 5.53 2.31
C TYR A 130 11.41 5.23 3.02
N ASP A 131 11.44 4.17 3.82
CA ASP A 131 12.64 3.66 4.51
C ASP A 131 13.46 4.76 5.23
N GLY A 132 12.76 5.76 5.81
CA GLY A 132 13.40 6.86 6.54
C GLY A 132 14.13 7.88 5.68
N GLN A 133 13.78 7.98 4.39
CA GLN A 133 14.29 8.97 3.44
C GLN A 133 13.14 9.71 2.77
N ILE A 134 13.37 10.99 2.45
CA ILE A 134 12.38 11.84 1.78
C ILE A 134 12.95 12.43 0.49
N LEU A 135 12.10 12.59 -0.53
CA LEU A 135 12.47 13.11 -1.83
C LEU A 135 12.35 14.64 -1.84
N LEU A 136 13.13 15.31 -1.01
CA LEU A 136 13.28 16.77 -0.95
C LEU A 136 14.75 17.13 -1.15
N PRO A 137 15.07 18.33 -1.70
CA PRO A 137 16.46 18.80 -1.79
C PRO A 137 17.07 18.97 -0.42
N VAL A 138 18.39 18.80 -0.29
CA VAL A 138 19.09 18.91 0.99
C VAL A 138 18.94 20.30 1.60
N SER A 139 18.94 21.35 0.78
CA SER A 139 18.86 22.75 1.21
C SER A 139 17.43 23.21 1.59
N ASP A 140 16.39 22.48 1.15
CA ASP A 140 14.96 22.78 1.44
C ASP A 140 14.24 21.54 2.02
N ASN A 141 14.84 20.93 3.04
CA ASN A 141 14.27 19.81 3.75
C ASN A 141 14.08 20.16 5.24
N PRO A 142 12.91 20.68 5.63
CA PRO A 142 12.61 21.02 7.02
C PRO A 142 12.19 19.81 7.87
N THR A 143 12.20 18.60 7.30
CA THR A 143 11.72 17.39 7.96
C THR A 143 12.82 16.69 8.76
N PRO A 144 12.50 15.80 9.71
CA PRO A 144 13.51 15.05 10.45
C PRO A 144 14.18 13.95 9.62
N TRP A 145 13.71 13.67 8.42
CA TRP A 145 14.24 12.62 7.55
C TRP A 145 15.31 13.12 6.60
N ARG A 146 16.26 12.25 6.31
CA ARG A 146 17.33 12.59 5.38
C ARG A 146 16.81 12.64 3.94
N SER A 147 17.30 13.61 3.17
CA SER A 147 17.08 13.64 1.72
C SER A 147 17.63 12.37 1.04
N LEU A 148 16.90 11.85 0.05
CA LEU A 148 17.37 10.75 -0.81
C LEU A 148 18.71 11.08 -1.48
N THR A 149 18.95 12.35 -1.81
CA THR A 149 20.16 12.81 -2.51
C THR A 149 21.30 13.17 -1.56
N ALA A 150 21.14 13.05 -0.23
CA ALA A 150 22.10 13.57 0.75
C ALA A 150 23.53 13.04 0.58
N GLU A 151 23.71 11.73 0.30
CA GLU A 151 25.04 11.17 0.08
C GLU A 151 25.68 11.65 -1.23
N ALA A 152 24.88 11.82 -2.27
CA ALA A 152 25.36 12.35 -3.55
C ALA A 152 25.77 13.82 -3.44
N VAL A 153 25.02 14.62 -2.67
CA VAL A 153 25.38 16.02 -2.34
C VAL A 153 26.67 16.06 -1.53
N LYS A 154 26.79 15.24 -0.48
CA LYS A 154 28.01 15.14 0.33
C LYS A 154 29.24 14.74 -0.50
N ALA A 155 29.05 13.90 -1.51
CA ALA A 155 30.10 13.51 -2.45
C ALA A 155 30.38 14.56 -3.55
N GLY A 156 29.71 15.70 -3.55
CA GLY A 156 29.85 16.77 -4.55
C GLY A 156 29.34 16.40 -5.95
N LYS A 157 28.52 15.36 -6.06
CA LYS A 157 27.99 14.86 -7.34
C LYS A 157 26.65 15.48 -7.72
N VAL A 158 25.93 16.08 -6.75
CA VAL A 158 24.63 16.70 -6.92
C VAL A 158 24.63 18.01 -6.13
N ALA A 159 24.00 19.06 -6.68
CA ALA A 159 23.83 20.32 -5.98
C ALA A 159 22.84 20.17 -4.80
N ALA A 160 23.07 20.87 -3.69
CA ALA A 160 22.24 20.75 -2.50
C ALA A 160 20.79 21.21 -2.69
N ASP A 161 20.57 22.12 -3.65
CA ASP A 161 19.29 22.69 -4.03
C ASP A 161 18.59 21.94 -5.18
N PHE A 162 19.21 20.89 -5.75
CA PHE A 162 18.60 20.10 -6.80
C PHE A 162 17.35 19.37 -6.29
N ASP A 163 16.20 19.75 -6.86
CA ASP A 163 14.90 19.20 -6.48
C ASP A 163 14.47 18.10 -7.44
N LEU A 164 14.85 16.85 -7.13
CA LEU A 164 14.49 15.69 -7.95
C LEU A 164 12.98 15.48 -8.01
N TRP A 165 12.24 15.80 -6.93
CA TRP A 165 10.79 15.67 -6.93
C TRP A 165 10.11 16.65 -7.89
N ALA A 166 10.52 17.93 -7.85
CA ALA A 166 10.04 18.92 -8.79
C ALA A 166 10.39 18.56 -10.23
N GLU A 167 11.59 18.02 -10.46
CA GLU A 167 12.05 17.65 -11.81
C GLU A 167 11.26 16.46 -12.39
N VAL A 168 10.94 15.44 -11.57
CA VAL A 168 10.08 14.32 -11.99
C VAL A 168 8.67 14.81 -12.35
N ILE A 169 8.10 15.71 -11.57
CA ILE A 169 6.78 16.29 -11.85
C ILE A 169 6.83 17.05 -13.18
N ARG A 170 7.82 17.90 -13.38
CA ARG A 170 8.00 18.68 -14.59
C ARG A 170 8.16 17.78 -15.83
N GLN A 171 9.15 16.90 -15.82
CA GLN A 171 9.42 16.00 -16.95
C GLN A 171 8.28 15.01 -17.21
N GLY A 172 7.60 14.56 -16.16
CA GLY A 172 6.42 13.70 -16.28
C GLY A 172 5.28 14.41 -17.00
N ARG A 173 4.99 15.64 -16.61
CA ARG A 173 3.93 16.46 -17.26
C ARG A 173 4.26 16.81 -18.71
N ASP A 174 5.52 17.05 -19.04
CA ASP A 174 5.95 17.24 -20.42
C ASP A 174 5.57 16.03 -21.31
N ARG A 175 5.55 14.83 -20.71
CA ARG A 175 5.20 13.55 -21.34
C ARG A 175 3.73 13.14 -21.20
N GLY A 176 2.90 13.97 -20.58
CA GLY A 176 1.49 13.67 -20.32
C GLY A 176 1.23 12.71 -19.16
N LEU A 177 2.24 12.45 -18.32
CA LEU A 177 2.06 11.65 -17.12
C LEU A 177 1.41 12.47 -16.01
N LYS A 178 0.44 11.89 -15.31
CA LYS A 178 0.07 12.31 -13.97
C LYS A 178 1.10 11.76 -12.99
N VAL A 179 1.59 12.61 -12.09
CA VAL A 179 2.64 12.25 -11.14
C VAL A 179 2.11 12.30 -9.72
N TYR A 180 2.02 11.13 -9.10
CA TYR A 180 1.61 10.97 -7.70
C TYR A 180 2.82 10.66 -6.84
N GLY A 181 2.84 11.21 -5.63
CA GLY A 181 3.80 10.81 -4.60
C GLY A 181 3.25 9.67 -3.75
N ARG A 182 3.99 8.57 -3.61
CA ARG A 182 3.71 7.53 -2.63
C ARG A 182 4.51 7.81 -1.37
N SER A 183 3.83 7.92 -0.25
CA SER A 183 4.41 8.17 1.07
C SER A 183 4.08 7.03 2.02
N PHE A 184 5.09 6.47 2.69
CA PHE A 184 4.83 5.60 3.84
C PHE A 184 4.22 6.45 4.95
N ALA A 185 3.14 5.97 5.56
CA ALA A 185 2.38 6.77 6.51
C ALA A 185 2.78 6.49 7.96
N MET A 186 2.75 5.24 8.40
CA MET A 186 3.08 4.88 9.78
C MET A 186 4.43 4.18 9.93
N ASP A 187 5.12 3.86 8.83
CA ASP A 187 6.50 3.38 8.84
C ASP A 187 7.44 4.57 8.56
N PHE A 188 8.10 5.05 9.60
CA PHE A 188 8.98 6.23 9.52
C PHE A 188 10.45 5.89 9.22
N GLY A 189 10.77 4.60 9.13
CA GLY A 189 12.10 4.11 8.82
C GLY A 189 13.09 4.18 9.98
N TYR A 190 14.16 3.38 9.88
CA TYR A 190 15.14 3.18 10.95
C TYR A 190 15.80 4.50 11.41
N SER A 191 16.17 5.39 10.47
CA SER A 191 16.82 6.66 10.79
C SER A 191 16.02 7.52 11.76
N TYR A 192 14.68 7.48 11.69
CA TYR A 192 13.82 8.23 12.59
C TYR A 192 13.93 7.74 14.05
N SER A 193 14.06 6.44 14.27
CA SER A 193 14.22 5.86 15.61
C SER A 193 15.54 6.22 16.29
N GLN A 194 16.52 6.69 15.52
CA GLN A 194 17.84 7.11 16.02
C GLN A 194 17.88 8.58 16.46
N ILE A 195 16.81 9.32 16.24
CA ILE A 195 16.68 10.71 16.71
C ILE A 195 16.40 10.67 18.22
N PRO A 196 17.23 11.31 19.07
CA PRO A 196 17.17 11.16 20.54
C PRO A 196 15.78 11.38 21.14
N ASP A 197 15.02 12.35 20.64
CA ASP A 197 13.71 12.74 21.17
C ASP A 197 12.55 11.94 20.56
N ARG A 198 12.82 10.90 19.77
CA ARG A 198 11.80 10.16 19.03
C ARG A 198 11.52 8.75 19.58
N ALA A 199 12.20 8.33 20.62
CA ALA A 199 11.98 6.99 21.23
C ALA A 199 10.53 6.81 21.73
N SER A 200 9.91 7.85 22.29
CA SER A 200 8.53 7.85 22.78
C SER A 200 7.47 7.89 21.68
N VAL A 201 7.88 8.09 20.43
CA VAL A 201 6.99 8.19 19.26
C VAL A 201 6.66 6.81 18.69
N LEU A 202 7.44 5.79 19.01
CA LEU A 202 7.29 4.45 18.43
C LEU A 202 6.07 3.72 18.97
N ALA A 203 5.43 2.92 18.10
CA ALA A 203 4.40 2.00 18.50
C ALA A 203 4.99 0.90 19.37
N VAL A 204 4.31 0.60 20.49
CA VAL A 204 4.72 -0.40 21.49
C VAL A 204 3.60 -1.40 21.69
N ASN A 205 3.93 -2.69 21.75
CA ASN A 205 2.98 -3.75 22.10
C ASN A 205 2.96 -4.01 23.62
N GLY A 206 2.06 -4.90 24.08
CA GLY A 206 1.89 -5.19 25.51
C GLY A 206 3.04 -5.98 26.17
N ARG A 207 4.07 -6.35 25.40
CA ARG A 207 5.32 -6.92 25.90
C ARG A 207 6.43 -5.87 26.03
N GLY A 208 6.14 -4.60 25.71
CA GLY A 208 7.12 -3.52 25.70
C GLY A 208 8.05 -3.54 24.49
N GLU A 209 7.67 -4.26 23.43
CA GLU A 209 8.46 -4.37 22.20
C GLU A 209 8.03 -3.30 21.20
N THR A 210 9.00 -2.73 20.49
CA THR A 210 8.79 -1.97 19.25
C THR A 210 8.97 -2.88 18.03
N SER A 211 8.65 -2.39 16.83
CA SER A 211 8.87 -3.15 15.59
C SER A 211 10.35 -3.38 15.26
N ILE A 212 11.25 -2.60 15.84
CA ILE A 212 12.69 -2.75 15.64
C ILE A 212 13.18 -3.96 16.44
N SER A 213 13.83 -4.91 15.78
CA SER A 213 14.41 -6.07 16.48
C SER A 213 15.52 -5.65 17.43
N LYS A 214 15.64 -6.34 18.57
CA LYS A 214 16.74 -6.09 19.55
C LYS A 214 18.13 -6.28 18.92
N SER A 215 18.26 -7.11 17.89
CA SER A 215 19.51 -7.32 17.16
C SER A 215 19.97 -6.09 16.39
N GLN A 216 19.07 -5.23 15.95
CA GLN A 216 19.41 -3.99 15.27
C GLN A 216 19.77 -2.85 16.22
N LEU A 217 19.22 -2.88 17.44
CA LEU A 217 19.59 -1.93 18.49
C LEU A 217 20.99 -2.18 19.06
N ASN A 218 21.57 -3.37 18.82
CA ASN A 218 22.91 -3.73 19.24
C ASN A 218 23.66 -4.44 18.10
N PRO A 219 24.29 -3.70 17.17
CA PRO A 219 25.03 -4.27 16.04
C PRO A 219 26.20 -5.17 16.42
N ASN A 220 26.66 -5.13 17.70
CA ASN A 220 27.71 -6.01 18.23
C ASN A 220 27.15 -7.25 18.94
N ALA A 221 25.84 -7.41 19.01
CA ALA A 221 25.24 -8.61 19.56
C ALA A 221 25.24 -9.73 18.52
N ASN A 222 26.36 -10.43 18.36
CA ASN A 222 26.45 -11.79 17.81
C ASN A 222 25.70 -12.78 18.72
N ALA A 223 24.53 -12.43 19.17
CA ALA A 223 23.73 -13.28 20.02
C ALA A 223 22.72 -14.02 19.15
N VAL A 224 23.05 -15.26 18.84
CA VAL A 224 22.04 -16.32 18.78
C VAL A 224 21.34 -16.31 20.15
N THR A 225 20.49 -15.35 20.38
CA THR A 225 19.60 -15.38 21.52
C THR A 225 18.53 -16.40 21.20
N ASN A 226 18.47 -17.47 21.97
CA ASN A 226 17.30 -18.32 22.18
C ASN A 226 16.10 -17.49 22.73
N GLY A 227 15.96 -16.25 22.34
CA GLY A 227 14.85 -15.39 22.63
C GLY A 227 13.73 -15.69 21.63
N LYS A 228 12.53 -15.91 22.15
CA LYS A 228 11.29 -16.04 21.37
C LYS A 228 11.32 -15.05 20.20
N ALA A 229 11.34 -15.59 18.98
CA ALA A 229 11.27 -14.78 17.76
C ALA A 229 10.14 -13.76 17.91
N SER A 230 10.41 -12.49 17.59
CA SER A 230 9.36 -11.48 17.57
C SER A 230 8.22 -12.03 16.71
N ASN A 231 7.00 -11.85 17.13
CA ASN A 231 5.82 -12.36 16.44
C ASN A 231 5.53 -11.58 15.13
N LEU A 232 6.53 -10.82 14.62
CA LEU A 232 6.46 -10.04 13.41
C LEU A 232 6.66 -10.93 12.16
N GLU A 233 6.03 -10.54 11.07
CA GLU A 233 6.38 -11.05 9.75
C GLU A 233 7.85 -10.69 9.42
N PRO A 234 8.58 -11.54 8.69
CA PRO A 234 10.02 -11.35 8.46
C PRO A 234 10.40 -10.00 7.82
N ASN A 235 9.55 -9.48 6.96
CA ASN A 235 9.75 -8.20 6.27
C ASN A 235 9.34 -6.96 7.09
N GLU A 236 8.85 -7.15 8.32
CA GLU A 236 8.46 -6.08 9.23
C GLU A 236 9.55 -5.76 10.28
N ALA A 237 10.52 -6.66 10.45
CA ALA A 237 11.53 -6.58 11.53
C ALA A 237 12.45 -5.35 11.42
N ASP A 238 12.62 -4.80 10.22
CA ASP A 238 13.48 -3.65 9.93
C ASP A 238 12.70 -2.34 9.79
N ARG A 239 11.38 -2.39 9.99
CA ARG A 239 10.50 -1.23 9.85
C ARG A 239 10.25 -0.56 11.19
N VAL A 240 10.06 0.76 11.15
CA VAL A 240 9.87 1.58 12.35
C VAL A 240 8.48 2.18 12.34
N PHE A 241 7.55 1.48 12.99
CA PHE A 241 6.19 1.94 13.12
C PHE A 241 6.00 2.90 14.31
N ILE A 242 5.22 3.94 14.07
CA ILE A 242 4.93 4.99 15.06
C ILE A 242 3.59 4.75 15.76
N ASP A 243 3.46 5.35 16.95
CA ASP A 243 2.19 5.47 17.64
C ASP A 243 1.33 6.56 16.97
N PRO A 244 0.21 6.22 16.31
CA PRO A 244 -0.60 7.18 15.56
C PRO A 244 -1.33 8.20 16.47
N TYR A 245 -1.32 8.01 17.78
CA TYR A 245 -1.83 8.96 18.76
C TYR A 245 -0.79 9.98 19.19
N ASN A 246 0.49 9.75 18.92
CA ASN A 246 1.57 10.63 19.30
C ASN A 246 1.52 11.95 18.51
N SER A 247 1.51 13.08 19.20
CA SER A 247 1.41 14.41 18.58
C SER A 247 2.64 14.77 17.74
N GLN A 248 3.84 14.33 18.17
CA GLN A 248 5.07 14.58 17.43
C GLN A 248 5.08 13.80 16.12
N ALA A 249 4.65 12.52 16.12
CA ALA A 249 4.51 11.74 14.89
C ALA A 249 3.57 12.41 13.89
N ARG A 250 2.43 12.89 14.38
CA ARG A 250 1.43 13.61 13.57
C ARG A 250 2.00 14.90 12.99
N SER A 251 2.73 15.67 13.79
CA SER A 251 3.35 16.93 13.37
C SER A 251 4.44 16.70 12.32
N ASP A 252 5.36 15.76 12.57
CA ASP A 252 6.46 15.45 11.66
C ASP A 252 5.91 14.98 10.30
N PHE A 253 4.91 14.08 10.31
CA PHE A 253 4.29 13.59 9.07
C PHE A 253 3.54 14.69 8.32
N ALA A 254 2.75 15.50 9.01
CA ALA A 254 2.04 16.64 8.41
C ALA A 254 3.01 17.61 7.74
N GLY A 255 4.14 17.91 8.39
CA GLY A 255 5.20 18.75 7.84
C GLY A 255 5.86 18.16 6.59
N ALA A 256 6.09 16.84 6.56
CA ALA A 256 6.60 16.14 5.40
C ALA A 256 5.64 16.23 4.20
N ILE A 257 4.36 15.92 4.42
CA ILE A 257 3.33 16.00 3.38
C ILE A 257 3.19 17.44 2.87
N ALA A 258 3.14 18.44 3.74
CA ALA A 258 3.08 19.86 3.34
C ALA A 258 4.29 20.27 2.47
N SER A 259 5.49 19.80 2.81
CA SER A 259 6.71 20.09 2.05
C SER A 259 6.71 19.42 0.68
N LEU A 260 6.26 18.17 0.57
CA LEU A 260 6.13 17.47 -0.71
C LEU A 260 5.09 18.13 -1.62
N LEU A 261 3.99 18.62 -1.06
CA LEU A 261 2.91 19.28 -1.81
C LEU A 261 3.28 20.64 -2.40
N LYS A 262 4.32 21.32 -1.89
CA LYS A 262 4.84 22.56 -2.50
C LYS A 262 5.22 22.37 -3.98
N ARG A 263 5.56 21.15 -4.39
CA ARG A 263 5.93 20.77 -5.78
C ARG A 263 4.72 20.46 -6.65
N GLN A 264 3.50 20.54 -6.09
CA GLN A 264 2.22 20.42 -6.79
C GLN A 264 2.06 19.07 -7.55
N PRO A 265 2.21 17.91 -6.90
CA PRO A 265 1.90 16.62 -7.53
C PRO A 265 0.41 16.52 -7.89
N ASP A 266 0.07 15.61 -8.80
CA ASP A 266 -1.32 15.35 -9.18
C ASP A 266 -2.07 14.54 -8.11
N GLY A 267 -1.34 13.84 -7.22
CA GLY A 267 -1.90 13.12 -6.08
C GLY A 267 -0.86 12.68 -5.07
N ILE A 268 -1.35 12.22 -3.90
CA ILE A 268 -0.57 11.58 -2.84
C ILE A 268 -1.23 10.26 -2.45
N LEU A 269 -0.45 9.19 -2.43
CA LEU A 269 -0.85 7.87 -1.97
C LEU A 269 -0.20 7.58 -0.61
N PHE A 270 -1.02 7.21 0.37
CA PHE A 270 -0.56 6.76 1.68
C PHE A 270 -0.46 5.24 1.70
N ASP A 271 0.75 4.73 1.89
CA ASP A 271 1.02 3.33 2.14
C ASP A 271 1.38 3.11 3.61
N TYR A 272 1.36 1.88 4.09
CA TYR A 272 1.62 1.54 5.50
C TYR A 272 0.71 2.29 6.49
N LEU A 273 -0.55 2.56 6.10
CA LEU A 273 -1.59 3.03 7.02
C LEU A 273 -2.08 1.86 7.88
N ARG A 274 -1.19 1.33 8.69
CA ARG A 274 -1.42 0.16 9.56
C ARG A 274 -0.35 0.04 10.62
N TYR A 275 -0.61 -0.77 11.61
CA TYR A 275 0.41 -1.29 12.52
C TYR A 275 1.26 -2.40 11.87
N PRO A 276 2.38 -2.82 12.51
CA PRO A 276 3.17 -3.95 12.02
C PRO A 276 2.32 -5.21 11.83
N LEU A 277 2.61 -5.97 10.79
CA LEU A 277 2.02 -7.29 10.60
C LEU A 277 2.69 -8.32 11.51
N THR A 278 1.89 -9.13 12.17
CA THR A 278 2.34 -10.22 13.02
C THR A 278 1.99 -11.57 12.42
N LYS A 279 2.79 -12.58 12.75
CA LYS A 279 2.50 -13.97 12.39
C LYS A 279 1.21 -14.41 13.05
N GLY A 280 0.19 -14.64 12.24
CA GLY A 280 -1.14 -15.01 12.70
C GLY A 280 -1.94 -13.84 13.28
N LEU A 281 -3.12 -14.17 13.79
CA LEU A 281 -4.08 -13.22 14.33
C LEU A 281 -3.73 -12.84 15.76
N ALA A 282 -3.85 -11.55 16.09
CA ALA A 282 -3.81 -11.12 17.48
C ALA A 282 -4.96 -11.80 18.26
N ASN A 283 -4.62 -12.48 19.32
CA ASN A 283 -5.56 -13.21 20.18
C ASN A 283 -5.52 -12.76 21.64
N ASN A 284 -4.60 -11.88 21.99
CA ASN A 284 -4.47 -11.29 23.31
C ASN A 284 -4.27 -9.78 23.18
N VAL A 285 -4.77 -9.00 24.13
CA VAL A 285 -4.62 -7.54 24.14
C VAL A 285 -3.15 -7.12 24.09
N LYS A 286 -2.24 -7.92 24.66
CA LYS A 286 -0.79 -7.67 24.60
C LYS A 286 -0.17 -7.82 23.20
N ASP A 287 -0.89 -8.37 22.24
CA ASP A 287 -0.46 -8.42 20.85
C ASP A 287 -0.72 -7.12 20.10
N LEU A 288 -1.58 -6.24 20.65
CA LEU A 288 -1.91 -4.96 20.02
C LEU A 288 -0.81 -3.92 20.26
N TRP A 289 -0.63 -3.04 19.27
CA TRP A 289 0.37 -1.98 19.26
C TRP A 289 -0.16 -0.65 19.83
N ILE A 290 -0.83 -0.71 20.99
CA ILE A 290 -1.51 0.42 21.63
C ILE A 290 -0.95 0.72 23.04
N TYR A 291 0.26 0.26 23.32
CA TYR A 291 0.90 0.41 24.63
C TYR A 291 1.88 1.59 24.70
N GLY A 292 2.13 2.30 23.60
CA GLY A 292 2.75 3.59 23.63
C GLY A 292 2.00 4.54 24.57
N GLU A 293 2.70 5.47 25.18
CA GLU A 293 2.10 6.36 26.18
C GLU A 293 0.89 7.12 25.63
N ALA A 294 1.00 7.67 24.42
CA ALA A 294 -0.08 8.43 23.78
C ALA A 294 -1.30 7.55 23.49
N ALA A 295 -1.11 6.38 22.85
CA ALA A 295 -2.20 5.46 22.56
C ALA A 295 -2.88 4.94 23.83
N ARG A 296 -2.10 4.54 24.82
CA ARG A 296 -2.63 4.03 26.09
C ARG A 296 -3.43 5.09 26.84
N ASN A 297 -2.91 6.34 26.93
CA ASN A 297 -3.59 7.44 27.60
C ASN A 297 -4.89 7.80 26.88
N ALA A 298 -4.88 7.85 25.54
CA ALA A 298 -6.08 8.09 24.74
C ALA A 298 -7.12 6.98 24.91
N LEU A 299 -6.70 5.70 24.96
CA LEU A 299 -7.61 4.58 25.22
C LEU A 299 -8.28 4.71 26.58
N LEU A 300 -7.50 4.93 27.64
CA LEU A 300 -8.04 5.05 29.00
C LEU A 300 -8.93 6.30 29.17
N ALA A 301 -8.62 7.39 28.45
CA ALA A 301 -9.44 8.60 28.47
C ALA A 301 -10.78 8.43 27.73
N SER A 302 -10.83 7.54 26.74
CA SER A 302 -12.06 7.25 25.97
C SER A 302 -13.05 6.31 26.68
N MET A 303 -12.70 5.79 27.84
CA MET A 303 -13.60 4.87 28.57
C MET A 303 -14.82 5.60 29.09
N PRO A 304 -16.02 4.99 28.99
CA PRO A 304 -17.29 5.65 29.27
C PRO A 304 -17.52 5.95 30.75
N ASP A 305 -16.82 5.25 31.64
CA ASP A 305 -16.94 5.40 33.09
C ASP A 305 -15.68 4.90 33.84
N ALA A 306 -15.57 5.25 35.12
CA ALA A 306 -14.42 4.92 35.96
C ALA A 306 -14.18 3.42 36.13
N GLY A 307 -15.25 2.63 36.24
CA GLY A 307 -15.14 1.17 36.42
C GLY A 307 -14.62 0.50 35.15
N THR A 308 -15.13 0.89 33.97
CA THR A 308 -14.63 0.42 32.66
C THR A 308 -13.18 0.82 32.47
N LYS A 309 -12.81 2.05 32.84
CA LYS A 309 -11.43 2.53 32.79
C LYS A 309 -10.50 1.70 33.67
N GLN A 310 -10.91 1.37 34.88
CA GLN A 310 -10.13 0.55 35.79
C GLN A 310 -9.97 -0.89 35.28
N LEU A 311 -11.04 -1.49 34.75
CA LEU A 311 -10.97 -2.82 34.12
C LEU A 311 -10.07 -2.81 32.87
N MET A 312 -10.15 -1.80 32.04
CA MET A 312 -9.26 -1.68 30.88
C MET A 312 -7.80 -1.58 31.32
N ALA A 313 -7.50 -0.81 32.37
CA ALA A 313 -6.14 -0.69 32.91
C ALA A 313 -5.61 -2.04 33.42
N ILE A 314 -6.45 -2.82 34.13
CA ILE A 314 -6.10 -4.17 34.58
C ILE A 314 -5.89 -5.10 33.37
N TYR A 315 -6.80 -5.07 32.39
CA TYR A 315 -6.74 -5.91 31.19
C TYR A 315 -5.47 -5.66 30.38
N LEU A 316 -5.10 -4.38 30.18
CA LEU A 316 -3.84 -4.03 29.53
C LEU A 316 -2.62 -4.53 30.32
N ALA A 317 -2.63 -4.40 31.65
CA ALA A 317 -1.50 -4.80 32.48
C ALA A 317 -1.30 -6.31 32.52
N GLN A 318 -2.38 -7.07 32.63
CA GLN A 318 -2.33 -8.54 32.90
C GLN A 318 -2.55 -9.37 31.62
N GLY A 319 -3.28 -8.84 30.61
CA GLY A 319 -3.71 -9.59 29.43
C GLY A 319 -5.00 -10.38 29.65
N GLU A 320 -5.53 -10.37 30.88
CA GLU A 320 -6.78 -11.00 31.31
C GLU A 320 -7.41 -10.21 32.47
N ILE A 321 -8.66 -10.51 32.79
CA ILE A 321 -9.34 -9.90 33.94
C ILE A 321 -9.49 -10.96 35.04
N PRO A 322 -8.82 -10.80 36.20
CA PRO A 322 -9.04 -11.67 37.31
C PRO A 322 -10.49 -11.58 37.83
N PRO A 323 -11.15 -12.70 38.16
CA PRO A 323 -12.52 -12.69 38.73
C PRO A 323 -12.66 -11.78 39.95
N LYS A 324 -11.61 -11.67 40.78
CA LYS A 324 -11.58 -10.80 41.96
C LYS A 324 -11.71 -9.31 41.62
N ALA A 325 -11.22 -8.88 40.45
CA ALA A 325 -11.35 -7.48 40.01
C ALA A 325 -12.82 -7.12 39.72
N ILE A 326 -13.57 -8.05 39.17
CA ILE A 326 -15.02 -7.88 38.95
C ILE A 326 -15.74 -7.78 40.29
N ALA A 327 -15.44 -8.69 41.27
CA ALA A 327 -16.04 -8.68 42.58
C ALA A 327 -15.83 -7.32 43.30
N MET A 328 -14.58 -6.82 43.31
CA MET A 328 -14.25 -5.51 43.91
C MET A 328 -15.06 -4.34 43.31
N LEU A 329 -15.24 -4.33 42.00
CA LEU A 329 -15.98 -3.24 41.33
C LEU A 329 -17.50 -3.37 41.60
N GLN A 330 -18.00 -4.58 41.74
CA GLN A 330 -19.39 -4.83 42.14
C GLN A 330 -19.66 -4.39 43.60
N GLU A 331 -18.73 -4.68 44.52
CA GLU A 331 -18.81 -4.25 45.92
C GLU A 331 -18.77 -2.73 46.04
N THR A 332 -17.96 -2.03 45.22
CA THR A 332 -17.90 -0.57 45.21
C THR A 332 -19.03 0.10 44.46
N GLN A 333 -19.99 -0.66 43.94
CA GLN A 333 -21.12 -0.20 43.11
C GLN A 333 -20.70 0.68 41.91
N GLN A 334 -19.49 0.52 41.46
CA GLN A 334 -19.00 1.28 40.29
C GLN A 334 -19.74 0.81 39.04
N LYS A 335 -20.22 1.80 38.28
CA LYS A 335 -20.86 1.56 36.99
C LYS A 335 -19.82 1.03 36.00
N ILE A 336 -20.14 -0.05 35.30
CA ILE A 336 -19.38 -0.63 34.23
C ILE A 336 -20.27 -0.68 32.99
N THR A 337 -20.00 0.18 32.03
CA THR A 337 -20.77 0.22 30.76
C THR A 337 -20.53 -1.08 29.98
N GLY A 338 -21.60 -1.60 29.35
CA GLY A 338 -21.57 -2.89 28.63
C GLY A 338 -21.78 -4.13 29.54
N MET A 339 -21.71 -3.97 30.87
CA MET A 339 -22.00 -5.05 31.85
C MET A 339 -23.41 -5.00 32.43
N THR A 340 -24.25 -4.09 32.08
CA THR A 340 -25.66 -4.01 32.54
C THR A 340 -26.47 -5.27 32.22
N GLN A 341 -26.02 -6.09 31.26
CA GLN A 341 -26.62 -7.40 30.98
C GLN A 341 -25.93 -8.57 31.70
N VAL A 342 -24.80 -8.36 32.35
CA VAL A 342 -24.03 -9.42 33.02
C VAL A 342 -24.19 -9.32 34.54
N ARG A 343 -25.41 -9.44 35.01
CA ARG A 343 -25.71 -9.76 36.41
C ARG A 343 -25.43 -11.25 36.68
N SER A 344 -24.30 -11.76 36.20
CA SER A 344 -23.93 -13.14 36.53
C SER A 344 -23.44 -13.21 37.96
N LYS A 345 -24.03 -14.09 38.74
CA LYS A 345 -23.53 -14.46 40.08
C LYS A 345 -22.21 -15.23 40.02
N ASN A 346 -21.72 -15.57 38.82
CA ASN A 346 -20.45 -16.24 38.61
C ASN A 346 -19.39 -15.24 38.16
N PRO A 347 -18.42 -14.84 39.02
CA PRO A 347 -17.40 -13.84 38.70
C PRO A 347 -16.48 -14.26 37.54
N ALA A 348 -16.20 -15.55 37.38
CA ALA A 348 -15.35 -16.04 36.27
C ALA A 348 -16.04 -15.88 34.91
N PHE A 349 -17.34 -16.14 34.83
CA PHE A 349 -18.12 -15.88 33.60
C PHE A 349 -18.20 -14.39 33.29
N ALA A 350 -18.44 -13.57 34.34
CA ALA A 350 -18.46 -12.11 34.20
C ALA A 350 -17.11 -11.56 33.71
N ALA A 351 -15.97 -12.10 34.20
CA ALA A 351 -14.63 -11.73 33.77
C ALA A 351 -14.42 -12.01 32.26
N LYS A 352 -14.77 -13.20 31.79
CA LYS A 352 -14.65 -13.58 30.36
C LYS A 352 -15.49 -12.70 29.43
N LEU A 353 -16.71 -12.35 29.87
CA LEU A 353 -17.56 -11.47 29.05
C LEU A 353 -17.01 -10.03 29.02
N SER A 354 -16.45 -9.56 30.14
CA SER A 354 -15.76 -8.28 30.21
C SER A 354 -14.53 -8.25 29.32
N GLU A 355 -13.71 -9.30 29.30
CA GLU A 355 -12.56 -9.43 28.40
C GLU A 355 -12.97 -9.27 26.93
N LYS A 356 -14.04 -9.96 26.50
CA LYS A 356 -14.54 -9.85 25.13
C LYS A 356 -14.95 -8.41 24.78
N PHE A 357 -15.63 -7.73 25.70
CA PHE A 357 -16.02 -6.33 25.51
C PHE A 357 -14.81 -5.40 25.46
N LEU A 358 -13.89 -5.52 26.41
CA LEU A 358 -12.67 -4.68 26.44
C LEU A 358 -11.73 -4.96 25.27
N TRP A 359 -11.63 -6.23 24.82
CA TRP A 359 -10.94 -6.57 23.58
C TRP A 359 -11.49 -5.78 22.39
N GLN A 360 -12.83 -5.75 22.24
CA GLN A 360 -13.46 -5.02 21.16
C GLN A 360 -13.16 -3.51 21.22
N LEU A 361 -13.17 -2.92 22.43
CA LEU A 361 -12.77 -1.53 22.63
C LEU A 361 -11.32 -1.28 22.27
N ALA A 362 -10.41 -2.16 22.69
CA ALA A 362 -8.98 -2.05 22.38
C ALA A 362 -8.69 -2.17 20.88
N VAL A 363 -9.33 -3.12 20.19
CA VAL A 363 -9.22 -3.29 18.74
C VAL A 363 -9.80 -2.08 17.99
N ASN A 364 -10.97 -1.59 18.39
CA ASN A 364 -11.56 -0.39 17.80
C ASN A 364 -10.67 0.84 18.00
N HIS A 365 -10.04 0.96 19.17
CA HIS A 365 -9.09 2.03 19.44
C HIS A 365 -7.88 1.93 18.52
N ALA A 366 -7.29 0.75 18.35
CA ALA A 366 -6.19 0.57 17.39
C ALA A 366 -6.57 1.02 15.98
N TYR A 367 -7.74 0.63 15.47
CA TYR A 367 -8.21 1.07 14.15
C TYR A 367 -8.50 2.57 14.10
N GLN A 368 -9.08 3.15 15.14
CA GLN A 368 -9.37 4.58 15.19
C GLN A 368 -8.08 5.41 15.13
N GLY A 369 -7.00 4.98 15.79
CA GLY A 369 -5.70 5.65 15.69
C GLY A 369 -5.18 5.75 14.26
N VAL A 370 -5.28 4.66 13.49
CA VAL A 370 -4.88 4.65 12.07
C VAL A 370 -5.74 5.61 11.23
N LEU A 371 -7.07 5.60 11.46
CA LEU A 371 -7.98 6.50 10.76
C LEU A 371 -7.75 7.96 11.09
N ASP A 372 -7.53 8.26 12.38
CA ASP A 372 -7.23 9.63 12.83
C ASP A 372 -5.91 10.13 12.26
N PHE A 373 -4.91 9.25 12.16
CA PHE A 373 -3.63 9.59 11.53
C PHE A 373 -3.80 9.90 10.03
N ALA A 374 -4.59 9.12 9.31
CA ALA A 374 -4.95 9.40 7.92
C ALA A 374 -5.68 10.74 7.79
N ASN A 375 -6.61 11.05 8.70
CA ASN A 375 -7.33 12.32 8.71
C ASN A 375 -6.42 13.53 8.97
N VAL A 376 -5.39 13.39 9.82
CA VAL A 376 -4.37 14.44 10.02
C VAL A 376 -3.64 14.73 8.71
N ALA A 377 -3.24 13.69 7.98
CA ALA A 377 -2.59 13.84 6.67
C ALA A 377 -3.51 14.55 5.65
N ILE A 378 -4.79 14.14 5.58
CA ILE A 378 -5.78 14.76 4.70
C ILE A 378 -6.00 16.24 5.08
N ALA A 379 -6.08 16.54 6.38
CA ALA A 379 -6.23 17.91 6.86
C ALA A 379 -5.02 18.77 6.48
N SER A 380 -3.80 18.24 6.60
CA SER A 380 -2.57 18.93 6.16
C SER A 380 -2.61 19.24 4.66
N ILE A 381 -3.07 18.30 3.82
CA ILE A 381 -3.24 18.54 2.38
C ILE A 381 -4.22 19.68 2.14
N ASN A 382 -5.39 19.64 2.78
CA ASN A 382 -6.42 20.66 2.61
C ASN A 382 -5.92 22.06 3.04
N LEU A 383 -5.20 22.14 4.16
CA LEU A 383 -4.60 23.39 4.63
C LEU A 383 -3.57 23.94 3.64
N THR A 384 -2.69 23.08 3.13
CA THR A 384 -1.66 23.46 2.14
C THR A 384 -2.30 23.96 0.84
N VAL A 385 -3.35 23.27 0.36
CA VAL A 385 -4.09 23.67 -0.85
C VAL A 385 -4.80 25.01 -0.64
N ASN A 386 -5.46 25.21 0.51
CA ASN A 386 -6.21 26.44 0.78
C ASN A 386 -5.30 27.67 1.00
N SER A 387 -4.11 27.47 1.53
CA SER A 387 -3.13 28.54 1.74
C SER A 387 -2.37 28.92 0.47
N ASN A 388 -2.31 28.04 -0.53
CA ASN A 388 -1.60 28.27 -1.78
C ASN A 388 -2.58 28.48 -2.94
N LYS A 389 -3.00 29.74 -3.17
CA LYS A 389 -3.91 30.13 -4.26
C LYS A 389 -3.41 29.79 -5.67
N ASN A 390 -2.14 29.46 -5.83
CA ASN A 390 -1.52 29.08 -7.10
C ASN A 390 -1.59 27.56 -7.37
N LEU A 391 -2.11 26.74 -6.45
CA LEU A 391 -2.38 25.34 -6.71
C LEU A 391 -3.57 25.21 -7.67
N GLY A 392 -3.30 24.83 -8.92
CA GLY A 392 -4.30 24.79 -10.00
C GLY A 392 -5.44 23.78 -9.76
N SER A 393 -5.21 22.70 -9.02
CA SER A 393 -6.22 21.71 -8.63
C SER A 393 -5.84 21.01 -7.32
N LYS A 394 -6.84 20.57 -6.57
CA LYS A 394 -6.61 19.75 -5.38
C LYS A 394 -6.01 18.40 -5.80
N PRO A 395 -4.89 17.96 -5.20
CA PRO A 395 -4.31 16.65 -5.51
C PRO A 395 -5.27 15.51 -5.10
N ALA A 396 -5.28 14.44 -5.86
CA ALA A 396 -5.96 13.22 -5.47
C ALA A 396 -5.31 12.62 -4.23
N ILE A 397 -6.09 11.93 -3.40
CA ILE A 397 -5.61 11.29 -2.17
C ILE A 397 -6.01 9.82 -2.24
N GLY A 398 -5.05 8.92 -2.08
CA GLY A 398 -5.30 7.48 -2.10
C GLY A 398 -4.68 6.76 -0.92
N ALA A 399 -5.22 5.59 -0.59
CA ALA A 399 -4.67 4.66 0.38
C ALA A 399 -4.29 3.35 -0.30
N VAL A 400 -3.06 2.93 -0.09
CA VAL A 400 -2.54 1.63 -0.48
C VAL A 400 -2.66 0.68 0.71
N PHE A 401 -3.20 -0.51 0.50
CA PHE A 401 -3.42 -1.45 1.60
C PHE A 401 -3.41 -2.90 1.13
N SER A 402 -2.95 -3.78 2.01
CA SER A 402 -3.10 -5.22 1.85
C SER A 402 -4.48 -5.66 2.29
N LEU A 403 -5.02 -6.69 1.63
CA LEU A 403 -6.27 -7.34 2.00
C LEU A 403 -6.08 -8.41 3.07
N ASN A 404 -4.83 -8.67 3.46
CA ASN A 404 -4.48 -9.55 4.58
C ASN A 404 -4.84 -8.88 5.90
N GLY A 405 -5.44 -9.61 6.82
CA GLY A 405 -5.70 -9.14 8.17
C GLY A 405 -7.13 -9.38 8.64
N ASN A 406 -7.33 -9.16 9.95
CA ASN A 406 -8.50 -9.62 10.70
C ASN A 406 -9.79 -8.86 10.46
N ALA A 407 -9.71 -7.66 9.92
CA ALA A 407 -10.90 -6.88 9.63
C ALA A 407 -10.61 -5.88 8.52
N PRO A 408 -11.54 -5.66 7.60
CA PRO A 408 -11.38 -4.71 6.52
C PRO A 408 -11.51 -3.27 7.04
N PHE A 409 -10.53 -2.79 7.85
CA PHE A 409 -10.54 -1.41 8.36
C PHE A 409 -10.45 -0.38 7.23
N TRP A 410 -9.91 -0.77 6.07
CA TRP A 410 -9.84 0.05 4.86
C TRP A 410 -11.22 0.46 4.33
N ASN A 411 -12.30 -0.23 4.69
CA ASN A 411 -13.67 0.19 4.36
C ASN A 411 -14.12 1.45 5.12
N ARG A 412 -13.42 1.79 6.22
CA ARG A 412 -13.66 3.00 7.03
C ARG A 412 -12.90 4.23 6.53
N PHE A 413 -11.99 4.11 5.57
CA PHE A 413 -11.33 5.27 4.99
C PHE A 413 -12.36 6.25 4.39
N PRO A 414 -12.11 7.57 4.44
CA PRO A 414 -12.99 8.55 3.83
C PRO A 414 -13.29 8.22 2.37
N LEU A 415 -14.53 8.45 1.91
CA LEU A 415 -14.93 8.16 0.53
C LEU A 415 -14.16 8.99 -0.50
N SER A 416 -13.58 10.12 -0.08
CA SER A 416 -12.71 10.96 -0.92
C SER A 416 -11.33 10.37 -1.16
N MET A 417 -10.93 9.32 -0.45
CA MET A 417 -9.70 8.59 -0.71
C MET A 417 -9.91 7.52 -1.76
N GLU A 418 -9.04 7.47 -2.76
CA GLU A 418 -8.94 6.35 -3.69
C GLU A 418 -8.50 5.08 -2.96
N ARG A 419 -8.98 3.93 -3.41
CA ARG A 419 -8.65 2.61 -2.87
C ARG A 419 -7.64 1.92 -3.78
N HIS A 420 -6.43 1.67 -3.28
CA HIS A 420 -5.36 0.98 -4.01
C HIS A 420 -5.05 -0.37 -3.32
N PRO A 421 -5.95 -1.39 -3.47
CA PRO A 421 -5.71 -2.70 -2.87
C PRO A 421 -4.54 -3.41 -3.54
N MET A 422 -3.57 -3.92 -2.75
CA MET A 422 -2.51 -4.81 -3.20
C MET A 422 -3.06 -6.21 -3.38
N THR A 423 -3.68 -6.48 -4.54
CA THR A 423 -4.38 -7.74 -4.82
C THR A 423 -3.45 -8.91 -5.06
N TYR A 424 -2.18 -8.65 -5.30
CA TYR A 424 -1.14 -9.64 -5.54
C TYR A 424 -0.62 -10.31 -4.25
N ALA A 425 -0.86 -9.73 -3.08
CA ALA A 425 -0.23 -10.17 -1.84
C ALA A 425 -0.66 -11.59 -1.40
N LEU A 426 -1.81 -12.07 -1.86
CA LEU A 426 -2.40 -13.39 -1.53
C LEU A 426 -2.67 -14.26 -2.75
N CYS A 427 -2.46 -13.74 -3.95
CA CYS A 427 -3.00 -14.34 -5.17
C CYS A 427 -1.91 -14.82 -6.10
N ASP A 428 -2.01 -16.06 -6.52
CA ASP A 428 -1.17 -16.73 -7.53
C ASP A 428 -1.90 -16.96 -8.86
N ASP A 429 -3.20 -16.66 -8.92
CA ASP A 429 -4.00 -16.74 -10.15
C ASP A 429 -4.88 -15.52 -10.37
N GLY A 430 -5.33 -15.33 -11.63
CA GLY A 430 -6.14 -14.18 -12.02
C GLY A 430 -7.53 -14.16 -11.38
N LYS A 431 -8.14 -15.31 -11.09
CA LYS A 431 -9.45 -15.41 -10.45
C LYS A 431 -9.38 -14.93 -8.98
N CYS A 432 -8.31 -15.32 -8.28
CA CYS A 432 -8.05 -14.82 -6.92
C CYS A 432 -7.92 -13.29 -6.93
N VAL A 433 -7.10 -12.74 -7.83
CA VAL A 433 -6.92 -11.28 -7.99
C VAL A 433 -8.27 -10.59 -8.23
N ALA A 434 -9.08 -11.11 -9.16
CA ALA A 434 -10.40 -10.57 -9.47
C ALA A 434 -11.36 -10.59 -8.27
N ASN A 435 -11.36 -11.68 -7.50
CA ASN A 435 -12.17 -11.82 -6.28
C ASN A 435 -11.77 -10.78 -5.21
N GLU A 436 -10.48 -10.51 -5.03
CA GLU A 436 -10.02 -9.49 -4.10
C GLU A 436 -10.49 -8.08 -4.52
N VAL A 437 -10.47 -7.77 -5.82
CA VAL A 437 -10.98 -6.50 -6.35
C VAL A 437 -12.49 -6.36 -6.05
N ILE A 438 -13.28 -7.41 -6.29
CA ILE A 438 -14.73 -7.41 -6.02
C ILE A 438 -15.03 -7.18 -4.53
N LYS A 439 -14.26 -7.77 -3.62
CA LYS A 439 -14.43 -7.52 -2.17
C LYS A 439 -14.31 -6.03 -1.84
N VAL A 440 -13.33 -5.33 -2.43
CA VAL A 440 -13.12 -3.90 -2.19
C VAL A 440 -14.25 -3.07 -2.79
N ILE A 441 -14.67 -3.36 -4.03
CA ILE A 441 -15.78 -2.68 -4.69
C ILE A 441 -17.07 -2.81 -3.86
N ASN A 442 -17.40 -4.03 -3.42
CA ASN A 442 -18.61 -4.29 -2.65
C ASN A 442 -18.60 -3.59 -1.28
N ALA A 443 -17.44 -3.50 -0.64
CA ALA A 443 -17.29 -2.82 0.66
C ALA A 443 -17.20 -1.30 0.54
N SER A 444 -16.84 -0.76 -0.64
CA SER A 444 -16.68 0.68 -0.89
C SER A 444 -17.25 1.08 -2.27
N PRO A 445 -18.55 0.89 -2.53
CA PRO A 445 -19.13 0.99 -3.88
C PRO A 445 -19.09 2.39 -4.50
N LYS A 446 -18.85 3.43 -3.68
CA LYS A 446 -18.75 4.83 -4.13
C LYS A 446 -17.30 5.33 -4.22
N ALA A 447 -16.33 4.54 -3.81
CA ALA A 447 -14.94 4.94 -3.87
C ALA A 447 -14.33 4.61 -5.24
N VAL A 448 -13.36 5.40 -5.68
CA VAL A 448 -12.51 5.04 -6.81
C VAL A 448 -11.62 3.88 -6.37
N VAL A 449 -11.66 2.76 -7.11
CA VAL A 449 -10.83 1.58 -6.85
C VAL A 449 -9.84 1.42 -7.98
N CYS A 450 -8.55 1.44 -7.64
CA CYS A 450 -7.41 1.29 -8.54
C CYS A 450 -6.53 0.12 -8.07
N PRO A 451 -6.80 -1.13 -8.47
CA PRO A 451 -6.06 -2.29 -8.01
C PRO A 451 -4.57 -2.18 -8.33
N VAL A 452 -3.74 -2.63 -7.39
CA VAL A 452 -2.30 -2.78 -7.58
C VAL A 452 -2.01 -4.22 -7.97
N LEU A 453 -1.45 -4.42 -9.16
CA LEU A 453 -1.08 -5.72 -9.72
C LEU A 453 0.44 -5.86 -9.68
N ALA A 454 0.94 -7.05 -9.34
CA ALA A 454 2.36 -7.38 -9.47
C ALA A 454 2.55 -8.41 -10.59
N GLY A 455 3.55 -8.20 -11.43
CA GLY A 455 3.83 -9.11 -12.53
C GLY A 455 4.58 -8.43 -13.68
N THR A 456 4.77 -9.18 -14.76
CA THR A 456 5.36 -8.70 -16.01
C THR A 456 4.37 -8.87 -17.14
N TRP A 457 4.63 -8.23 -18.27
CA TRP A 457 3.88 -8.42 -19.49
C TRP A 457 4.32 -9.72 -20.19
N GLY A 458 3.35 -10.45 -20.72
CA GLY A 458 3.57 -11.61 -21.60
C GLY A 458 3.94 -12.92 -20.91
N GLN A 459 4.25 -12.92 -19.62
CA GLN A 459 4.61 -14.16 -18.90
C GLN A 459 4.34 -14.06 -17.39
N SER A 460 4.16 -15.22 -16.77
CA SER A 460 4.10 -15.32 -15.30
C SER A 460 5.49 -15.10 -14.71
N TRP A 461 5.54 -14.43 -13.57
CA TRP A 461 6.79 -14.09 -12.91
C TRP A 461 6.68 -14.17 -11.38
N ARG A 462 7.64 -14.87 -10.73
CA ARG A 462 7.71 -14.99 -9.27
C ARG A 462 6.38 -15.41 -8.61
N GLY A 463 5.65 -16.36 -9.21
CA GLY A 463 4.38 -16.84 -8.69
C GLY A 463 3.17 -15.95 -9.02
N HIS A 464 3.36 -14.85 -9.75
CA HIS A 464 2.25 -14.01 -10.21
C HIS A 464 1.91 -14.31 -11.68
N PRO A 465 0.62 -14.35 -12.05
CA PRO A 465 0.20 -14.43 -13.45
C PRO A 465 0.68 -13.19 -14.22
N SER A 466 0.73 -13.27 -15.55
CA SER A 466 1.04 -12.09 -16.37
C SER A 466 0.05 -10.94 -16.09
N LEU A 467 0.48 -9.70 -16.30
CA LEU A 467 -0.38 -8.52 -16.09
C LEU A 467 -1.65 -8.60 -16.93
N GLU A 468 -1.54 -9.11 -18.17
CA GLU A 468 -2.69 -9.32 -19.06
C GLU A 468 -3.72 -10.26 -18.46
N THR A 469 -3.26 -11.42 -17.93
CA THR A 469 -4.13 -12.41 -17.30
C THR A 469 -4.87 -11.82 -16.09
N GLN A 470 -4.18 -11.06 -15.27
CA GLN A 470 -4.79 -10.41 -14.11
C GLN A 470 -5.81 -9.34 -14.54
N MET A 471 -5.45 -8.48 -15.50
CA MET A 471 -6.35 -7.45 -16.04
C MET A 471 -7.58 -8.06 -16.71
N GLN A 472 -7.43 -9.13 -17.48
CA GLN A 472 -8.54 -9.85 -18.11
C GLN A 472 -9.50 -10.43 -17.07
N ALA A 473 -8.97 -11.05 -16.02
CA ALA A 473 -9.79 -11.61 -14.94
C ALA A 473 -10.57 -10.52 -14.19
N ILE A 474 -9.94 -9.38 -13.89
CA ILE A 474 -10.63 -8.23 -13.27
C ILE A 474 -11.74 -7.72 -14.18
N ARG A 475 -11.48 -7.54 -15.46
CA ARG A 475 -12.46 -7.01 -16.42
C ARG A 475 -13.68 -7.90 -16.56
N ALA A 476 -13.50 -9.21 -16.51
CA ALA A 476 -14.59 -10.17 -16.61
C ALA A 476 -15.63 -10.02 -15.48
N VAL A 477 -15.20 -9.57 -14.29
CA VAL A 477 -16.07 -9.48 -13.10
C VAL A 477 -16.35 -8.03 -12.66
N ALA A 478 -15.51 -7.07 -13.06
CA ALA A 478 -15.57 -5.67 -12.66
C ALA A 478 -15.30 -4.73 -13.86
N PRO A 479 -16.15 -4.74 -14.90
CA PRO A 479 -15.94 -3.96 -16.13
C PRO A 479 -15.95 -2.44 -15.89
N GLN A 480 -16.46 -1.97 -14.76
CA GLN A 480 -16.48 -0.57 -14.34
C GLN A 480 -15.10 -0.06 -13.87
N ILE A 481 -14.14 -0.95 -13.60
CA ILE A 481 -12.77 -0.53 -13.23
C ILE A 481 -12.13 0.17 -14.42
N ASN A 482 -11.74 1.43 -14.20
CA ASN A 482 -11.10 2.27 -15.19
C ASN A 482 -9.68 2.75 -14.77
N CYS A 483 -9.20 2.31 -13.61
CA CYS A 483 -7.87 2.53 -13.08
C CYS A 483 -7.22 1.21 -12.71
N ILE A 484 -5.95 1.02 -13.12
CA ILE A 484 -5.10 -0.11 -12.71
C ILE A 484 -3.68 0.41 -12.52
N SER A 485 -2.97 -0.10 -11.52
CA SER A 485 -1.56 0.18 -11.33
C SER A 485 -0.72 -1.09 -11.29
N HIS A 486 0.51 -1.00 -11.80
CA HIS A 486 1.44 -2.12 -11.86
C HIS A 486 2.63 -1.89 -10.94
N PHE A 487 2.85 -2.80 -10.03
CA PHE A 487 4.03 -2.87 -9.18
C PHE A 487 5.03 -3.83 -9.83
N SER A 488 6.18 -3.37 -10.30
CA SER A 488 6.74 -2.01 -10.30
C SER A 488 7.63 -1.83 -11.54
N PHE A 489 8.23 -0.65 -11.73
CA PHE A 489 9.19 -0.37 -12.80
C PHE A 489 10.34 -1.39 -12.83
N GLU A 490 10.85 -1.77 -11.68
CA GLU A 490 11.88 -2.81 -11.50
C GLU A 490 11.48 -4.17 -12.13
N TRP A 491 10.18 -4.50 -12.18
CA TRP A 491 9.70 -5.75 -12.78
C TRP A 491 9.43 -5.62 -14.27
N VAL A 492 9.07 -4.41 -14.71
CA VAL A 492 8.74 -4.12 -16.12
C VAL A 492 9.99 -3.78 -16.93
N GLU A 493 10.99 -3.14 -16.29
CA GLU A 493 12.26 -2.69 -16.86
C GLU A 493 13.45 -3.07 -15.94
N PRO A 494 13.71 -4.37 -15.67
CA PRO A 494 14.67 -4.80 -14.66
C PRO A 494 16.11 -4.36 -14.94
N GLU A 495 16.54 -4.36 -16.20
CA GLU A 495 17.90 -3.95 -16.58
C GLU A 495 18.12 -2.47 -16.30
N SER A 496 17.20 -1.60 -16.75
CA SER A 496 17.24 -0.18 -16.48
C SER A 496 17.22 0.14 -14.99
N ASP A 497 16.42 -0.60 -14.21
CA ASP A 497 16.36 -0.41 -12.76
C ASP A 497 17.66 -0.82 -12.06
N GLN A 498 18.28 -1.93 -12.46
CA GLN A 498 19.58 -2.36 -11.93
C GLN A 498 20.70 -1.37 -12.24
N GLU A 499 20.77 -0.84 -13.47
CA GLU A 499 21.73 0.18 -13.85
C GLU A 499 21.61 1.45 -13.01
N ARG A 500 20.39 1.84 -12.64
CA ARG A 500 20.11 3.00 -11.80
C ARG A 500 20.50 2.78 -10.34
N LYS A 501 20.33 1.56 -9.83
CA LYS A 501 20.75 1.16 -8.47
C LYS A 501 22.26 1.15 -8.28
N ALA A 502 23.05 0.89 -9.33
CA ALA A 502 24.49 0.72 -9.28
C ALA A 502 25.29 1.99 -8.88
N GLY A 503 24.64 3.01 -8.33
CA GLY A 503 25.24 4.22 -7.77
C GLY A 503 25.68 5.27 -8.81
N LEU A 504 26.05 6.44 -8.31
CA LEU A 504 26.62 7.55 -9.09
C LEU A 504 28.09 7.35 -9.34
#